data_4d43bcd9ecd1bcb15bea704ba9e922c3
#
_entry.id   4d43bcd9ecd1bcb15bea704ba9e922c3
#
_cell.length_a   1.000
_cell.length_b   1.000
_cell.length_c   1.000
_cell.angle_alpha   90.00
_cell.angle_beta   90.00
_cell.angle_gamma   90.00
#
_symmetry.space_group_name_H-M   'P 1'
#
loop_
_entity.id
_entity.type
_entity.pdbx_description
1 polymer ?
#
loop_
_entity_poly.entity_id
_entity_poly.type
_entity_poly.pdbx_seq_one_letter_code
_entity_poly.pdbx_strand_id
1 'polypeptide(L)'
;MTMRPTRRQFAASAVAAMTLAALPTRLMASSQPFAGGKLHSFSDGSMNLPIESVFYDIFGDDRQKFLKAAQVLDGIWRRPVNVNLLEIGDRKILFDVGSGINFLPTLGELPAALDAADVDISAITDVVFTHAHPDHIWGILDDFDDLLMPDAAYHISQAEWDFWDSDDALTVMIPGRESFAVGAKSRFDKLRDQISFFKGGDEILSGIEAVDTSGHTPGHTSFLIHNSAGPVLIAGDALTHPVISIEHPEWQNPADMDREKAAVTRKRLLDRLASEKIGLAATHLPAPGF
;
A
#
# COMPACT_ATOMS: atom_id res chain seq x y z
N MET A 1 5.30 -55.95 -19.94
CA MET A 1 6.59 -55.51 -20.48
C MET A 1 6.56 -53.99 -20.50
N THR A 2 6.98 -53.36 -19.42
CA THR A 2 6.97 -51.90 -19.22
C THR A 2 8.24 -51.30 -19.80
N MET A 3 8.12 -50.58 -20.89
CA MET A 3 9.25 -49.85 -21.51
C MET A 3 9.73 -48.73 -20.58
N ARG A 4 10.99 -48.79 -20.18
CA ARG A 4 11.65 -47.72 -19.43
C ARG A 4 11.98 -46.58 -20.41
N PRO A 5 11.69 -45.29 -20.09
CA PRO A 5 12.02 -44.17 -20.93
C PRO A 5 13.54 -44.01 -21.09
N THR A 6 13.98 -43.63 -22.28
CA THR A 6 15.40 -43.41 -22.59
C THR A 6 15.90 -42.08 -22.03
N ARG A 7 17.23 -41.95 -21.78
CA ARG A 7 17.86 -40.71 -21.29
C ARG A 7 17.50 -39.44 -22.11
N ARG A 8 17.24 -39.60 -23.37
CA ARG A 8 16.79 -38.48 -24.24
C ARG A 8 15.36 -38.02 -23.95
N GLN A 9 14.46 -38.94 -23.59
CA GLN A 9 13.08 -38.60 -23.20
C GLN A 9 13.03 -37.94 -21.80
N PHE A 10 13.94 -38.28 -20.91
CA PHE A 10 14.08 -37.63 -19.60
C PHE A 10 14.62 -36.20 -19.73
N ALA A 11 15.58 -35.96 -20.65
CA ALA A 11 16.12 -34.62 -20.90
C ALA A 11 15.10 -33.70 -21.59
N ALA A 12 14.27 -34.21 -22.51
CA ALA A 12 13.21 -33.43 -23.15
C ALA A 12 12.08 -33.05 -22.18
N SER A 13 11.75 -33.92 -21.22
CA SER A 13 10.75 -33.62 -20.17
C SER A 13 11.26 -32.61 -19.13
N ALA A 14 12.56 -32.62 -18.83
CA ALA A 14 13.18 -31.66 -17.91
C ALA A 14 13.28 -30.25 -18.52
N VAL A 15 13.50 -30.14 -19.85
CA VAL A 15 13.55 -28.85 -20.53
C VAL A 15 12.16 -28.24 -20.68
N ALA A 16 11.11 -29.06 -20.88
CA ALA A 16 9.73 -28.58 -20.94
C ALA A 16 9.20 -28.11 -19.56
N ALA A 17 9.72 -28.66 -18.46
CA ALA A 17 9.37 -28.23 -17.10
C ALA A 17 10.11 -26.95 -16.67
N MET A 18 11.26 -26.63 -17.26
CA MET A 18 12.03 -25.42 -16.92
C MET A 18 11.54 -24.15 -17.65
N THR A 19 10.74 -24.28 -18.70
CA THR A 19 10.19 -23.11 -19.43
C THR A 19 8.86 -22.59 -18.87
N LEU A 20 8.21 -23.28 -17.92
CA LEU A 20 7.02 -22.78 -17.22
C LEU A 20 7.34 -22.15 -15.84
N ALA A 21 8.59 -22.08 -15.43
CA ALA A 21 8.99 -21.63 -14.09
C ALA A 21 9.61 -20.22 -14.05
N ALA A 22 9.46 -19.43 -15.10
CA ALA A 22 10.04 -18.09 -15.18
C ALA A 22 9.06 -17.03 -15.71
N LEU A 23 7.81 -17.07 -15.28
CA LEU A 23 7.05 -15.82 -15.18
C LEU A 23 7.50 -15.16 -13.89
N PRO A 24 7.93 -13.90 -13.94
CA PRO A 24 8.30 -13.19 -12.70
C PRO A 24 7.07 -13.18 -11.80
N THR A 25 7.18 -13.73 -10.60
CA THR A 25 6.19 -13.68 -9.52
C THR A 25 5.88 -12.23 -9.07
N ARG A 26 6.32 -11.23 -9.82
CA ARG A 26 6.28 -9.81 -9.50
C ARG A 26 5.04 -9.06 -10.00
N LEU A 27 4.26 -9.62 -10.89
CA LEU A 27 3.10 -8.94 -11.48
C LEU A 27 1.77 -9.62 -11.11
N MET A 28 1.67 -10.23 -9.93
CA MET A 28 0.43 -10.90 -9.56
C MET A 28 -0.57 -9.89 -8.98
N ALA A 29 -1.57 -9.55 -9.78
CA ALA A 29 -2.83 -9.06 -9.26
C ALA A 29 -3.55 -10.22 -8.58
N SER A 30 -4.00 -10.03 -7.36
CA SER A 30 -4.99 -10.90 -6.74
C SER A 30 -6.35 -10.19 -6.76
N SER A 31 -7.43 -10.94 -6.90
CA SER A 31 -8.77 -10.36 -6.86
C SER A 31 -9.71 -11.22 -6.05
N GLN A 32 -10.61 -10.56 -5.32
CA GLN A 32 -11.68 -11.24 -4.62
C GLN A 32 -13.03 -10.67 -5.04
N PRO A 33 -14.07 -11.52 -5.16
CA PRO A 33 -15.42 -11.07 -5.45
C PRO A 33 -15.90 -10.12 -4.37
N PHE A 34 -16.56 -9.06 -4.79
CA PHE A 34 -17.17 -8.07 -3.94
C PHE A 34 -18.63 -7.90 -4.39
N ALA A 35 -19.60 -7.72 -3.50
CA ALA A 35 -21.01 -7.61 -3.93
C ALA A 35 -21.18 -6.37 -4.81
N GLY A 36 -21.53 -6.62 -6.09
CA GLY A 36 -21.65 -5.59 -7.12
C GLY A 36 -20.34 -5.21 -7.81
N GLY A 37 -19.20 -5.89 -7.50
CA GLY A 37 -17.92 -5.57 -8.11
C GLY A 37 -16.77 -6.51 -7.74
N LYS A 38 -15.56 -6.02 -7.80
CA LYS A 38 -14.33 -6.74 -7.45
C LYS A 38 -13.35 -5.82 -6.73
N LEU A 39 -12.71 -6.36 -5.72
CA LEU A 39 -11.55 -5.74 -5.09
C LEU A 39 -10.29 -6.46 -5.57
N HIS A 40 -9.37 -5.69 -6.14
CA HIS A 40 -8.09 -6.17 -6.62
C HIS A 40 -6.97 -5.62 -5.75
N SER A 41 -5.88 -6.37 -5.65
CA SER A 41 -4.62 -5.91 -5.08
C SER A 41 -3.52 -6.07 -6.12
N PHE A 42 -2.86 -4.98 -6.48
CA PHE A 42 -1.77 -4.92 -7.43
C PHE A 42 -0.46 -4.65 -6.72
N SER A 43 0.63 -5.24 -7.19
CA SER A 43 1.95 -4.96 -6.63
C SER A 43 2.56 -3.74 -7.33
N ASP A 44 3.01 -2.76 -6.55
CA ASP A 44 3.92 -1.69 -7.01
C ASP A 44 5.40 -2.07 -6.84
N GLY A 45 5.66 -3.30 -6.36
CA GLY A 45 7.00 -3.79 -6.05
C GLY A 45 7.24 -4.01 -4.55
N SER A 46 8.49 -3.89 -4.13
CA SER A 46 8.87 -4.06 -2.71
C SER A 46 9.92 -3.04 -2.28
N MET A 47 9.70 -2.39 -1.15
CA MET A 47 10.74 -1.61 -0.50
C MET A 47 11.80 -2.55 0.09
N ASN A 48 13.03 -2.46 -0.39
CA ASN A 48 14.16 -3.20 0.12
C ASN A 48 15.02 -2.25 0.97
N LEU A 49 14.75 -2.21 2.27
CA LEU A 49 15.31 -1.22 3.18
C LEU A 49 16.40 -1.84 4.07
N PRO A 50 17.62 -1.27 4.11
CA PRO A 50 18.60 -1.65 5.12
C PRO A 50 18.01 -1.46 6.53
N ILE A 51 18.19 -2.44 7.40
CA ILE A 51 17.63 -2.39 8.76
C ILE A 51 18.14 -1.19 9.57
N GLU A 52 19.34 -0.75 9.30
CA GLU A 52 19.94 0.43 9.96
C GLU A 52 19.19 1.72 9.63
N SER A 53 18.61 1.83 8.43
CA SER A 53 17.86 3.01 8.01
C SER A 53 16.42 3.02 8.56
N VAL A 54 15.88 1.85 8.89
CA VAL A 54 14.51 1.72 9.41
C VAL A 54 14.49 1.72 10.93
N PHE A 55 15.38 0.92 11.55
CA PHE A 55 15.43 0.73 13.01
C PHE A 55 16.56 1.55 13.65
N TYR A 56 16.78 2.76 13.14
CA TYR A 56 17.90 3.65 13.54
C TYR A 56 17.85 4.04 15.02
N ASP A 57 16.67 4.07 15.65
CA ASP A 57 16.44 4.48 17.02
C ASP A 57 15.88 3.37 17.93
N ILE A 58 15.82 2.14 17.45
CA ILE A 58 15.46 0.96 18.24
C ILE A 58 16.73 0.11 18.45
N PHE A 59 17.09 -0.11 19.69
CA PHE A 59 18.33 -0.77 20.07
C PHE A 59 18.09 -1.99 20.96
N GLY A 60 19.14 -2.83 21.08
CA GLY A 60 19.17 -3.96 22.01
C GLY A 60 18.11 -5.03 21.71
N ASP A 61 17.49 -5.53 22.77
CA ASP A 61 16.57 -6.68 22.71
C ASP A 61 15.29 -6.34 21.89
N ASP A 62 14.82 -5.10 21.92
CA ASP A 62 13.63 -4.72 21.17
C ASP A 62 13.91 -4.75 19.67
N ARG A 63 15.07 -4.26 19.22
CA ARG A 63 15.49 -4.42 17.83
C ARG A 63 15.52 -5.88 17.41
N GLN A 64 16.09 -6.76 18.24
CA GLN A 64 16.16 -8.19 17.94
C GLN A 64 14.78 -8.84 17.85
N LYS A 65 13.83 -8.45 18.68
CA LYS A 65 12.44 -8.90 18.59
C LYS A 65 11.81 -8.50 17.26
N PHE A 66 11.96 -7.21 16.86
CA PHE A 66 11.45 -6.73 15.57
C PHE A 66 12.06 -7.48 14.39
N LEU A 67 13.39 -7.61 14.33
CA LEU A 67 14.08 -8.27 13.22
C LEU A 67 13.66 -9.75 13.10
N LYS A 68 13.53 -10.44 14.23
CA LYS A 68 13.05 -11.82 14.26
C LYS A 68 11.60 -11.92 13.77
N ALA A 69 10.73 -11.04 14.21
CA ALA A 69 9.33 -11.01 13.84
C ALA A 69 9.15 -10.68 12.34
N ALA A 70 9.91 -9.72 11.83
CA ALA A 70 9.91 -9.34 10.41
C ALA A 70 10.67 -10.33 9.50
N GLN A 71 11.25 -11.41 10.09
CA GLN A 71 12.04 -12.44 9.37
C GLN A 71 13.20 -11.86 8.54
N VAL A 72 13.84 -10.82 9.06
CA VAL A 72 15.00 -10.20 8.41
C VAL A 72 16.25 -11.07 8.64
N LEU A 73 16.71 -11.74 7.59
CA LEU A 73 17.82 -12.69 7.67
C LEU A 73 19.15 -12.15 7.12
N ASP A 74 19.08 -11.19 6.20
CA ASP A 74 20.23 -10.67 5.44
C ASP A 74 20.48 -9.17 5.66
N GLY A 75 19.88 -8.59 6.68
CA GLY A 75 19.99 -7.15 6.97
C GLY A 75 19.12 -6.25 6.07
N ILE A 76 18.27 -6.84 5.22
CA ILE A 76 17.34 -6.11 4.36
C ILE A 76 15.90 -6.44 4.76
N TRP A 77 15.15 -5.42 5.18
CA TRP A 77 13.72 -5.54 5.41
C TRP A 77 12.96 -5.32 4.11
N ARG A 78 12.26 -6.36 3.67
CA ARG A 78 11.47 -6.32 2.43
C ARG A 78 10.01 -6.10 2.79
N ARG A 79 9.49 -4.96 2.35
CA ARG A 79 8.08 -4.60 2.55
C ARG A 79 7.41 -4.53 1.18
N PRO A 80 6.43 -5.39 0.88
CA PRO A 80 5.65 -5.24 -0.35
C PRO A 80 4.90 -3.90 -0.33
N VAL A 81 4.64 -3.35 -1.52
CA VAL A 81 3.74 -2.21 -1.70
C VAL A 81 2.60 -2.69 -2.58
N ASN A 82 1.42 -2.86 -1.96
CA ASN A 82 0.20 -3.27 -2.62
C ASN A 82 -0.70 -2.05 -2.80
N VAL A 83 -1.27 -1.90 -3.99
CA VAL A 83 -2.26 -0.87 -4.32
C VAL A 83 -3.58 -1.55 -4.59
N ASN A 84 -4.65 -1.05 -3.97
CA ASN A 84 -5.96 -1.67 -4.08
C ASN A 84 -6.85 -0.92 -5.08
N LEU A 85 -7.50 -1.66 -5.98
CA LEU A 85 -8.48 -1.15 -6.92
C LEU A 85 -9.85 -1.78 -6.64
N LEU A 86 -10.84 -0.95 -6.38
CA LEU A 86 -12.24 -1.37 -6.30
C LEU A 86 -12.96 -1.05 -7.61
N GLU A 87 -13.46 -2.08 -8.29
CA GLU A 87 -14.39 -1.95 -9.40
C GLU A 87 -15.80 -2.17 -8.88
N ILE A 88 -16.67 -1.15 -8.97
CA ILE A 88 -18.05 -1.20 -8.54
C ILE A 88 -18.95 -0.32 -9.41
N GLY A 89 -19.96 -0.94 -10.05
CA GLY A 89 -20.76 -0.25 -11.06
C GLY A 89 -19.89 0.30 -12.18
N ASP A 90 -20.00 1.60 -12.47
CA ASP A 90 -19.22 2.29 -13.48
C ASP A 90 -17.93 2.91 -12.92
N ARG A 91 -17.62 2.68 -11.62
CA ARG A 91 -16.44 3.28 -10.97
C ARG A 91 -15.30 2.29 -10.87
N LYS A 92 -14.10 2.82 -11.08
CA LYS A 92 -12.80 2.22 -10.80
C LYS A 92 -12.07 3.12 -9.83
N ILE A 93 -12.07 2.71 -8.55
CA ILE A 93 -11.56 3.51 -7.43
C ILE A 93 -10.22 2.93 -6.99
N LEU A 94 -9.16 3.70 -7.16
CA LEU A 94 -7.82 3.32 -6.76
C LEU A 94 -7.52 3.90 -5.37
N PHE A 95 -7.13 3.05 -4.42
CA PHE A 95 -6.67 3.46 -3.10
C PHE A 95 -5.15 3.50 -3.11
N ASP A 96 -4.60 4.73 -3.03
CA ASP A 96 -3.20 5.06 -3.29
C ASP A 96 -2.76 4.75 -4.73
N VAL A 97 -1.56 5.15 -5.10
CA VAL A 97 -1.06 5.04 -6.48
C VAL A 97 0.37 4.50 -6.57
N GLY A 98 0.88 3.93 -5.48
CA GLY A 98 2.27 3.48 -5.41
C GLY A 98 3.26 4.64 -5.43
N SER A 99 4.50 4.32 -5.73
CA SER A 99 5.64 5.25 -5.61
C SER A 99 6.04 5.94 -6.92
N GLY A 100 5.59 5.42 -8.05
CA GLY A 100 6.21 5.77 -9.32
C GLY A 100 7.70 5.42 -9.35
N ILE A 101 8.41 5.94 -10.34
CA ILE A 101 9.82 5.61 -10.59
C ILE A 101 10.81 6.41 -9.75
N ASN A 102 10.34 7.42 -9.00
CA ASN A 102 11.19 8.44 -8.37
C ASN A 102 11.52 8.17 -6.89
N PHE A 103 11.06 7.07 -6.31
CA PHE A 103 11.31 6.76 -4.90
C PHE A 103 12.41 5.70 -4.71
N LEU A 104 12.14 4.46 -5.03
CA LEU A 104 13.11 3.36 -4.89
C LEU A 104 13.17 2.53 -6.18
N PRO A 105 14.34 2.02 -6.58
CA PRO A 105 14.50 1.30 -7.85
C PRO A 105 13.78 -0.06 -7.91
N THR A 106 13.19 -0.51 -6.80
CA THR A 106 12.45 -1.77 -6.68
C THR A 106 10.93 -1.56 -6.58
N LEU A 107 10.48 -0.34 -6.88
CA LEU A 107 9.08 0.09 -6.87
C LEU A 107 8.70 0.73 -8.23
N GLY A 108 7.46 1.20 -8.35
CA GLY A 108 6.96 1.85 -9.56
C GLY A 108 6.43 0.84 -10.60
N GLU A 109 6.09 -0.38 -10.16
CA GLU A 109 5.60 -1.44 -11.04
C GLU A 109 4.07 -1.37 -11.27
N LEU A 110 3.34 -0.48 -10.59
CA LEU A 110 1.87 -0.40 -10.65
C LEU A 110 1.33 -0.25 -12.08
N PRO A 111 1.84 0.67 -12.95
CA PRO A 111 1.31 0.80 -14.31
C PRO A 111 1.45 -0.50 -15.11
N ALA A 112 2.58 -1.19 -14.99
CA ALA A 112 2.81 -2.47 -15.65
C ALA A 112 1.93 -3.60 -15.08
N ALA A 113 1.63 -3.55 -13.76
CA ALA A 113 0.75 -4.52 -13.11
C ALA A 113 -0.72 -4.34 -13.53
N LEU A 114 -1.17 -3.10 -13.72
CA LEU A 114 -2.49 -2.78 -14.25
C LEU A 114 -2.63 -3.25 -15.70
N ASP A 115 -1.66 -2.92 -16.56
CA ASP A 115 -1.63 -3.33 -17.97
C ASP A 115 -1.66 -4.86 -18.11
N ALA A 116 -0.85 -5.58 -17.32
CA ALA A 116 -0.82 -7.04 -17.32
C ALA A 116 -2.15 -7.71 -16.90
N ALA A 117 -3.02 -6.96 -16.25
CA ALA A 117 -4.36 -7.40 -15.84
C ALA A 117 -5.47 -6.83 -16.73
N ASP A 118 -5.13 -6.26 -17.89
CA ASP A 118 -6.05 -5.62 -18.82
C ASP A 118 -6.86 -4.46 -18.16
N VAL A 119 -6.28 -3.77 -17.19
CA VAL A 119 -6.86 -2.58 -16.56
C VAL A 119 -6.26 -1.33 -17.20
N ASP A 120 -7.07 -0.63 -17.97
CA ASP A 120 -6.70 0.65 -18.55
C ASP A 120 -6.62 1.72 -17.43
N ILE A 121 -5.43 2.29 -17.24
CA ILE A 121 -5.17 3.32 -16.23
C ILE A 121 -6.00 4.59 -16.47
N SER A 122 -6.30 4.91 -17.73
CA SER A 122 -7.15 6.05 -18.09
C SER A 122 -8.63 5.85 -17.72
N ALA A 123 -9.04 4.61 -17.43
CA ALA A 123 -10.38 4.28 -16.99
C ALA A 123 -10.56 4.39 -15.46
N ILE A 124 -9.52 4.75 -14.72
CA ILE A 124 -9.63 5.05 -13.28
C ILE A 124 -10.48 6.30 -13.11
N THR A 125 -11.56 6.17 -12.34
CA THR A 125 -12.50 7.27 -12.13
C THR A 125 -12.21 8.09 -10.87
N ASP A 126 -11.65 7.44 -9.87
CA ASP A 126 -11.37 8.05 -8.57
C ASP A 126 -10.03 7.54 -8.02
N VAL A 127 -9.26 8.42 -7.41
CA VAL A 127 -8.06 8.11 -6.64
C VAL A 127 -8.27 8.63 -5.21
N VAL A 128 -8.12 7.73 -4.24
CA VAL A 128 -8.37 8.03 -2.83
C VAL A 128 -7.10 7.76 -2.05
N PHE A 129 -6.52 8.79 -1.44
CA PHE A 129 -5.26 8.67 -0.71
C PHE A 129 -5.48 8.34 0.76
N THR A 130 -4.78 7.32 1.24
CA THR A 130 -4.71 7.02 2.68
C THR A 130 -3.86 8.06 3.39
N HIS A 131 -2.73 8.43 2.80
CA HIS A 131 -1.80 9.45 3.29
C HIS A 131 -0.79 9.84 2.20
N ALA A 132 0.13 10.78 2.50
CA ALA A 132 0.99 11.38 1.47
C ALA A 132 2.47 10.94 1.55
N HIS A 133 2.78 9.73 2.05
CA HIS A 133 4.13 9.17 1.92
C HIS A 133 4.47 8.80 0.47
N PRO A 134 5.77 8.71 0.14
CA PRO A 134 6.24 8.49 -1.24
C PRO A 134 5.62 7.27 -1.93
N ASP A 135 5.50 6.16 -1.24
CA ASP A 135 4.99 4.89 -1.78
C ASP A 135 3.45 4.82 -1.87
N HIS A 136 2.76 5.92 -1.57
CA HIS A 136 1.32 6.06 -1.67
C HIS A 136 0.88 7.13 -2.67
N ILE A 137 1.62 8.24 -2.78
CA ILE A 137 1.20 9.38 -3.63
C ILE A 137 2.15 9.69 -4.78
N TRP A 138 3.43 9.28 -4.74
CA TRP A 138 4.37 9.75 -5.76
C TRP A 138 4.09 9.19 -7.15
N GLY A 139 3.40 8.07 -7.25
CA GLY A 139 2.98 7.44 -8.51
C GLY A 139 1.88 8.18 -9.28
N ILE A 140 1.44 9.37 -8.84
CA ILE A 140 0.46 10.13 -9.62
C ILE A 140 1.03 10.76 -10.90
N LEU A 141 2.36 10.89 -10.99
CA LEU A 141 3.03 11.54 -12.11
C LEU A 141 3.77 10.51 -12.97
N ASP A 142 3.76 10.76 -14.27
CA ASP A 142 4.57 10.05 -15.26
C ASP A 142 6.01 10.60 -15.34
N ASP A 143 6.78 10.11 -16.33
CA ASP A 143 8.17 10.51 -16.57
C ASP A 143 8.32 11.96 -17.08
N PHE A 144 7.21 12.61 -17.42
CA PHE A 144 7.15 13.99 -17.93
C PHE A 144 6.60 14.98 -16.89
N ASP A 145 6.40 14.54 -15.65
CA ASP A 145 5.71 15.29 -14.58
C ASP A 145 4.25 15.64 -14.91
N ASP A 146 3.59 14.86 -15.76
CA ASP A 146 2.17 14.96 -16.04
C ASP A 146 1.37 13.93 -15.22
N LEU A 147 0.09 14.22 -14.93
CA LEU A 147 -0.77 13.31 -14.19
C LEU A 147 -1.05 12.04 -15.01
N LEU A 148 -0.79 10.86 -14.43
CA LEU A 148 -1.10 9.57 -15.04
C LEU A 148 -2.61 9.35 -15.25
N MET A 149 -3.43 9.97 -14.41
CA MET A 149 -4.89 9.84 -14.44
C MET A 149 -5.54 11.23 -14.45
N PRO A 150 -5.37 12.03 -15.53
CA PRO A 150 -5.78 13.43 -15.54
C PRO A 150 -7.28 13.63 -15.42
N ASP A 151 -8.10 12.64 -15.79
CA ASP A 151 -9.55 12.68 -15.75
C ASP A 151 -10.15 12.10 -14.46
N ALA A 152 -9.33 11.55 -13.56
CA ALA A 152 -9.79 11.01 -12.29
C ALA A 152 -10.14 12.13 -11.27
N ALA A 153 -11.13 11.87 -10.42
CA ALA A 153 -11.36 12.67 -9.23
C ALA A 153 -10.39 12.23 -8.12
N TYR A 154 -9.75 13.20 -7.46
CA TYR A 154 -8.80 12.93 -6.38
C TYR A 154 -9.38 13.28 -5.02
N HIS A 155 -9.10 12.45 -4.01
CA HIS A 155 -9.66 12.61 -2.67
C HIS A 155 -8.56 12.39 -1.61
N ILE A 156 -8.45 13.32 -0.65
CA ILE A 156 -7.49 13.22 0.47
C ILE A 156 -8.11 13.77 1.76
N SER A 157 -7.67 13.29 2.90
CA SER A 157 -8.02 13.89 4.19
C SER A 157 -7.57 15.34 4.28
N GLN A 158 -8.46 16.25 4.72
CA GLN A 158 -8.09 17.64 4.95
C GLN A 158 -6.89 17.76 5.90
N ALA A 159 -6.86 16.95 6.96
CA ALA A 159 -5.77 16.98 7.94
C ALA A 159 -4.42 16.54 7.34
N GLU A 160 -4.45 15.59 6.40
CA GLU A 160 -3.25 15.13 5.71
C GLU A 160 -2.72 16.20 4.78
N TRP A 161 -3.61 16.80 4.00
CA TRP A 161 -3.26 17.91 3.12
C TRP A 161 -2.68 19.09 3.89
N ASP A 162 -3.40 19.57 4.93
CA ASP A 162 -2.98 20.73 5.73
C ASP A 162 -1.60 20.53 6.34
N PHE A 163 -1.28 19.31 6.78
CA PHE A 163 0.02 19.00 7.32
C PHE A 163 1.12 19.06 6.24
N TRP A 164 1.00 18.30 5.15
CA TRP A 164 2.06 18.18 4.15
C TRP A 164 2.22 19.42 3.26
N ASP A 165 1.18 20.23 3.10
CA ASP A 165 1.25 21.51 2.38
C ASP A 165 1.86 22.63 3.23
N SER A 166 1.96 22.43 4.55
CA SER A 166 2.54 23.40 5.46
C SER A 166 4.07 23.41 5.42
N ASP A 167 4.67 24.53 5.82
CA ASP A 167 6.12 24.63 6.02
C ASP A 167 6.58 23.81 7.25
N ASP A 168 5.69 23.52 8.18
CA ASP A 168 5.97 22.71 9.36
C ASP A 168 6.34 21.27 9.00
N ALA A 169 5.82 20.74 7.89
CA ALA A 169 6.15 19.39 7.44
C ALA A 169 7.66 19.18 7.28
N LEU A 170 8.38 20.17 6.74
CA LEU A 170 9.84 20.11 6.60
C LEU A 170 10.56 20.12 7.96
N THR A 171 10.02 20.84 8.95
CA THR A 171 10.68 21.03 10.24
C THR A 171 10.59 19.81 11.15
N VAL A 172 9.57 18.96 10.96
CA VAL A 172 9.36 17.76 11.77
C VAL A 172 9.91 16.49 11.13
N MET A 173 10.35 16.56 9.87
CA MET A 173 10.98 15.41 9.23
C MET A 173 12.29 15.04 9.92
N ILE A 174 12.47 13.75 10.14
CA ILE A 174 13.75 13.23 10.60
C ILE A 174 14.82 13.41 9.51
N PRO A 175 16.10 13.61 9.89
CA PRO A 175 17.17 13.74 8.93
C PRO A 175 17.19 12.62 7.89
N GLY A 176 17.22 13.00 6.62
CA GLY A 176 17.20 12.08 5.47
C GLY A 176 15.81 11.76 4.91
N ARG A 177 14.74 12.30 5.51
CA ARG A 177 13.35 12.17 5.00
C ARG A 177 12.72 13.51 4.56
N GLU A 178 13.50 14.58 4.47
CA GLU A 178 13.03 15.89 4.02
C GLU A 178 12.42 15.82 2.62
N SER A 179 12.91 14.91 1.78
CA SER A 179 12.36 14.67 0.44
C SER A 179 10.88 14.23 0.47
N PHE A 180 10.39 13.64 1.57
CA PHE A 180 8.99 13.23 1.68
C PHE A 180 8.07 14.46 1.68
N ALA A 181 8.41 15.49 2.48
CA ALA A 181 7.65 16.73 2.51
C ALA A 181 7.72 17.50 1.18
N VAL A 182 8.92 17.59 0.59
CA VAL A 182 9.11 18.24 -0.72
C VAL A 182 8.32 17.50 -1.80
N GLY A 183 8.39 16.18 -1.80
CA GLY A 183 7.70 15.34 -2.78
C GLY A 183 6.18 15.37 -2.65
N ALA A 184 5.64 15.35 -1.42
CA ALA A 184 4.21 15.49 -1.19
C ALA A 184 3.70 16.85 -1.70
N LYS A 185 4.38 17.95 -1.32
CA LYS A 185 4.02 19.31 -1.76
C LYS A 185 4.05 19.45 -3.29
N SER A 186 5.06 18.87 -3.96
CA SER A 186 5.15 18.86 -5.42
C SER A 186 3.94 18.16 -6.08
N ARG A 187 3.44 17.05 -5.51
CA ARG A 187 2.26 16.34 -6.01
C ARG A 187 0.99 17.13 -5.73
N PHE A 188 0.90 17.73 -4.55
CA PHE A 188 -0.22 18.59 -4.20
C PHE A 188 -0.35 19.78 -5.14
N ASP A 189 0.76 20.39 -5.57
CA ASP A 189 0.73 21.50 -6.54
C ASP A 189 0.08 21.08 -7.88
N LYS A 190 0.20 19.81 -8.28
CA LYS A 190 -0.46 19.27 -9.47
C LYS A 190 -1.95 18.98 -9.27
N LEU A 191 -2.37 18.77 -8.02
CA LEU A 191 -3.73 18.36 -7.67
C LEU A 191 -4.63 19.51 -7.19
N ARG A 192 -4.09 20.69 -6.90
CA ARG A 192 -4.82 21.80 -6.22
C ARG A 192 -6.19 22.10 -6.80
N ASP A 193 -6.32 22.04 -8.12
CA ASP A 193 -7.54 22.44 -8.81
C ASP A 193 -8.57 21.30 -8.95
N GLN A 194 -8.22 20.06 -8.57
CA GLN A 194 -9.07 18.88 -8.78
C GLN A 194 -9.14 17.94 -7.58
N ILE A 195 -8.61 18.34 -6.42
CA ILE A 195 -8.65 17.56 -5.19
C ILE A 195 -9.91 17.87 -4.38
N SER A 196 -10.53 16.82 -3.85
CA SER A 196 -11.64 16.91 -2.91
C SER A 196 -11.18 16.50 -1.52
N PHE A 197 -11.64 17.23 -0.51
CA PHE A 197 -11.26 16.97 0.88
C PHE A 197 -12.38 16.28 1.64
N PHE A 198 -11.96 15.37 2.56
CA PHE A 198 -12.86 14.69 3.48
C PHE A 198 -12.28 14.67 4.90
N LYS A 199 -13.08 14.21 5.86
CA LYS A 199 -12.70 14.01 7.26
C LYS A 199 -13.09 12.59 7.69
N GLY A 200 -12.50 12.12 8.77
CA GLY A 200 -12.91 10.85 9.38
C GLY A 200 -14.41 10.87 9.75
N GLY A 201 -15.11 9.81 9.38
CA GLY A 201 -16.55 9.65 9.49
C GLY A 201 -17.36 10.05 8.26
N ASP A 202 -16.75 10.70 7.26
CA ASP A 202 -17.46 11.04 6.03
C ASP A 202 -17.65 9.80 5.14
N GLU A 203 -18.78 9.71 4.46
CA GLU A 203 -18.96 8.83 3.31
C GLU A 203 -18.42 9.55 2.08
N ILE A 204 -17.21 9.20 1.66
CA ILE A 204 -16.50 9.91 0.59
C ILE A 204 -17.02 9.56 -0.81
N LEU A 205 -17.47 8.34 -0.99
CA LEU A 205 -18.16 7.80 -2.15
C LEU A 205 -19.20 6.81 -1.63
N SER A 206 -20.24 6.54 -2.42
CA SER A 206 -21.33 5.66 -1.98
C SER A 206 -20.83 4.31 -1.47
N GLY A 207 -21.05 4.01 -0.21
CA GLY A 207 -20.62 2.79 0.48
C GLY A 207 -19.15 2.79 0.93
N ILE A 208 -18.45 3.91 0.87
CA ILE A 208 -17.04 4.03 1.30
C ILE A 208 -16.91 5.10 2.40
N GLU A 209 -16.69 4.65 3.63
CA GLU A 209 -16.52 5.48 4.82
C GLU A 209 -15.04 5.77 5.09
N ALA A 210 -14.69 7.03 5.31
CA ALA A 210 -13.39 7.44 5.80
C ALA A 210 -13.27 7.14 7.31
N VAL A 211 -12.29 6.35 7.71
CA VAL A 211 -12.02 6.00 9.11
C VAL A 211 -10.75 6.70 9.55
N ASP A 212 -10.84 7.59 10.53
CA ASP A 212 -9.65 8.23 11.12
C ASP A 212 -8.73 7.17 11.74
N THR A 213 -7.56 7.02 11.14
CA THR A 213 -6.49 6.14 11.60
C THR A 213 -5.17 6.90 11.74
N SER A 214 -5.25 8.18 12.09
CA SER A 214 -4.10 9.06 12.32
C SER A 214 -3.13 8.51 13.38
N GLY A 215 -1.86 8.86 13.19
CA GLY A 215 -0.73 8.40 14.01
C GLY A 215 0.45 7.99 13.14
N HIS A 216 0.22 7.20 12.09
CA HIS A 216 1.24 6.94 11.06
C HIS A 216 1.67 8.24 10.38
N THR A 217 0.69 9.00 9.90
CA THR A 217 0.80 10.43 9.61
C THR A 217 -0.30 11.19 10.34
N PRO A 218 -0.24 12.53 10.44
CA PRO A 218 -1.24 13.32 11.17
C PRO A 218 -2.66 13.19 10.64
N GLY A 219 -2.84 12.98 9.35
CA GLY A 219 -4.15 12.84 8.70
C GLY A 219 -4.40 11.48 8.05
N HIS A 220 -3.58 10.45 8.39
CA HIS A 220 -3.74 9.11 7.86
C HIS A 220 -5.18 8.61 8.02
N THR A 221 -5.75 8.08 6.95
CA THR A 221 -7.13 7.60 6.90
C THR A 221 -7.20 6.21 6.27
N SER A 222 -7.93 5.30 6.89
CA SER A 222 -8.34 4.02 6.31
C SER A 222 -9.73 4.13 5.71
N PHE A 223 -10.10 3.21 4.82
CA PHE A 223 -11.42 3.24 4.16
C PHE A 223 -12.18 1.96 4.38
N LEU A 224 -13.35 2.09 5.02
CA LEU A 224 -14.27 0.98 5.20
C LEU A 224 -15.24 0.91 4.02
N ILE A 225 -15.15 -0.17 3.26
CA ILE A 225 -16.03 -0.42 2.13
C ILE A 225 -17.17 -1.30 2.63
N HIS A 226 -18.37 -0.74 2.68
CA HIS A 226 -19.59 -1.43 3.08
C HIS A 226 -20.07 -2.36 1.96
N ASN A 227 -20.30 -3.63 2.30
CA ASN A 227 -20.68 -4.64 1.34
C ASN A 227 -21.59 -5.70 1.98
N SER A 228 -22.60 -6.16 1.23
CA SER A 228 -23.52 -7.20 1.69
C SER A 228 -22.87 -8.58 1.84
N ALA A 229 -21.73 -8.85 1.17
CA ALA A 229 -20.99 -10.09 1.34
C ALA A 229 -20.01 -10.05 2.54
N GLY A 230 -19.87 -8.90 3.19
CA GLY A 230 -19.00 -8.60 4.31
C GLY A 230 -18.17 -7.33 4.04
N PRO A 231 -18.09 -6.41 5.00
CA PRO A 231 -17.30 -5.19 4.85
C PRO A 231 -15.81 -5.50 4.75
N VAL A 232 -15.07 -4.62 4.04
CA VAL A 232 -13.60 -4.70 3.93
C VAL A 232 -12.99 -3.35 4.27
N LEU A 233 -11.94 -3.34 5.07
CA LEU A 233 -11.15 -2.16 5.38
C LEU A 233 -9.88 -2.13 4.53
N ILE A 234 -9.68 -1.03 3.80
CA ILE A 234 -8.39 -0.66 3.21
C ILE A 234 -7.63 0.10 4.29
N ALA A 235 -6.66 -0.54 4.92
CA ALA A 235 -6.04 -0.02 6.13
C ALA A 235 -4.90 0.98 5.87
N GLY A 236 -4.36 1.05 4.63
CA GLY A 236 -3.13 1.81 4.38
C GLY A 236 -2.01 1.36 5.32
N ASP A 237 -1.33 2.32 5.93
CA ASP A 237 -0.21 2.09 6.84
C ASP A 237 -0.59 2.06 8.33
N ALA A 238 -1.88 2.08 8.65
CA ALA A 238 -2.33 1.80 10.01
C ALA A 238 -1.95 0.37 10.46
N LEU A 239 -1.92 -0.59 9.51
CA LEU A 239 -1.52 -1.99 9.71
C LEU A 239 -0.52 -2.40 8.62
N THR A 240 0.76 -2.52 8.98
CA THR A 240 1.85 -2.69 8.00
C THR A 240 2.52 -4.07 7.98
N HIS A 241 2.26 -4.91 8.98
CA HIS A 241 2.93 -6.21 9.08
C HIS A 241 2.14 -7.17 9.97
N PRO A 242 1.98 -8.46 9.60
CA PRO A 242 1.19 -9.41 10.37
C PRO A 242 1.63 -9.53 11.83
N VAL A 243 2.92 -9.64 12.08
CA VAL A 243 3.44 -9.80 13.44
C VAL A 243 3.57 -8.44 14.14
N ILE A 244 4.27 -7.48 13.51
CA ILE A 244 4.64 -6.22 14.17
C ILE A 244 3.40 -5.34 14.47
N SER A 245 2.42 -5.29 13.58
CA SER A 245 1.26 -4.40 13.76
C SER A 245 -0.06 -5.11 14.07
N ILE A 246 -0.14 -6.45 13.86
CA ILE A 246 -1.37 -7.21 14.15
C ILE A 246 -1.21 -8.04 15.42
N GLU A 247 -0.16 -8.86 15.54
CA GLU A 247 0.07 -9.67 16.76
C GLU A 247 0.57 -8.81 17.93
N HIS A 248 1.35 -7.75 17.62
CA HIS A 248 1.94 -6.83 18.60
C HIS A 248 1.58 -5.36 18.32
N PRO A 249 0.28 -4.98 18.36
CA PRO A 249 -0.16 -3.63 18.02
C PRO A 249 0.36 -2.56 18.99
N GLU A 250 0.84 -2.96 20.16
CA GLU A 250 1.46 -2.08 21.16
C GLU A 250 2.90 -1.68 20.79
N TRP A 251 3.53 -2.37 19.85
CA TRP A 251 4.89 -2.05 19.47
C TRP A 251 4.91 -0.73 18.69
N GLN A 252 5.87 0.11 19.04
CA GLN A 252 6.09 1.37 18.34
C GLN A 252 6.83 1.11 17.02
N ASN A 253 6.22 1.49 15.90
CA ASN A 253 6.83 1.35 14.60
C ASN A 253 7.67 2.60 14.28
N PRO A 254 8.95 2.47 13.87
CA PRO A 254 9.80 3.61 13.51
C PRO A 254 9.28 4.45 12.34
N ALA A 255 8.40 3.89 11.52
CA ALA A 255 7.79 4.60 10.40
C ALA A 255 6.63 5.53 10.84
N ASP A 256 6.10 5.36 12.05
CA ASP A 256 5.00 6.18 12.55
C ASP A 256 5.53 7.55 13.02
N MET A 257 4.89 8.63 12.58
CA MET A 257 5.24 10.00 12.99
C MET A 257 4.84 10.27 14.45
N ASP A 258 3.70 9.76 14.88
CA ASP A 258 3.26 9.73 16.28
C ASP A 258 3.06 8.26 16.71
N ARG A 259 4.12 7.68 17.24
CA ARG A 259 4.19 6.24 17.56
C ARG A 259 3.19 5.81 18.63
N GLU A 260 2.97 6.68 19.64
CA GLU A 260 2.03 6.39 20.72
C GLU A 260 0.60 6.40 20.20
N LYS A 261 0.22 7.44 19.45
CA LYS A 261 -1.08 7.54 18.82
C LYS A 261 -1.32 6.40 17.83
N ALA A 262 -0.34 6.08 17.00
CA ALA A 262 -0.43 4.96 16.05
C ALA A 262 -0.68 3.61 16.74
N ALA A 263 0.00 3.34 17.86
CA ALA A 263 -0.23 2.13 18.64
C ALA A 263 -1.66 2.07 19.24
N VAL A 264 -2.19 3.18 19.72
CA VAL A 264 -3.58 3.28 20.19
C VAL A 264 -4.56 3.07 19.03
N THR A 265 -4.30 3.72 17.90
CA THR A 265 -5.10 3.57 16.67
C THR A 265 -5.15 2.12 16.21
N ARG A 266 -4.00 1.42 16.13
CA ARG A 266 -3.92 0.00 15.74
C ARG A 266 -4.77 -0.90 16.63
N LYS A 267 -4.68 -0.75 17.95
CA LYS A 267 -5.48 -1.56 18.89
C LYS A 267 -6.98 -1.37 18.66
N ARG A 268 -7.42 -0.10 18.61
CA ARG A 268 -8.83 0.23 18.34
C ARG A 268 -9.30 -0.35 17.00
N LEU A 269 -8.46 -0.25 15.97
CA LEU A 269 -8.78 -0.74 14.64
C LEU A 269 -8.92 -2.27 14.62
N LEU A 270 -7.99 -2.99 15.24
CA LEU A 270 -8.03 -4.46 15.34
C LEU A 270 -9.23 -4.95 16.15
N ASP A 271 -9.59 -4.26 17.24
CA ASP A 271 -10.78 -4.57 18.02
C ASP A 271 -12.06 -4.43 17.16
N ARG A 272 -12.14 -3.35 16.35
CA ARG A 272 -13.24 -3.14 15.41
C ARG A 272 -13.30 -4.23 14.34
N LEU A 273 -12.17 -4.52 13.67
CA LEU A 273 -12.08 -5.58 12.66
C LEU A 273 -12.58 -6.92 13.19
N ALA A 274 -12.15 -7.31 14.40
CA ALA A 274 -12.52 -8.57 15.01
C ALA A 274 -14.00 -8.60 15.40
N SER A 275 -14.51 -7.55 16.06
CA SER A 275 -15.89 -7.51 16.57
C SER A 275 -16.93 -7.42 15.46
N GLU A 276 -16.66 -6.66 14.40
CA GLU A 276 -17.55 -6.45 13.26
C GLU A 276 -17.29 -7.44 12.10
N LYS A 277 -16.29 -8.32 12.23
CA LYS A 277 -15.88 -9.31 11.20
C LYS A 277 -15.56 -8.64 9.86
N ILE A 278 -14.79 -7.58 9.91
CA ILE A 278 -14.37 -6.81 8.74
C ILE A 278 -13.16 -7.50 8.10
N GLY A 279 -13.21 -7.72 6.78
CA GLY A 279 -12.04 -8.14 6.00
C GLY A 279 -10.97 -7.04 5.98
N LEU A 280 -9.72 -7.41 5.78
CA LEU A 280 -8.59 -6.50 5.80
C LEU A 280 -7.83 -6.52 4.48
N ALA A 281 -7.54 -5.34 3.90
CA ALA A 281 -6.56 -5.14 2.86
C ALA A 281 -5.61 -4.03 3.31
N ALA A 282 -4.29 -4.19 3.08
CA ALA A 282 -3.31 -3.20 3.49
C ALA A 282 -2.07 -3.20 2.58
N THR A 283 -1.42 -2.04 2.50
CA THR A 283 -0.34 -1.77 1.56
C THR A 283 0.86 -2.71 1.78
N HIS A 284 1.25 -2.97 3.02
CA HIS A 284 2.47 -3.71 3.31
C HIS A 284 2.26 -5.15 3.82
N LEU A 285 1.06 -5.68 3.70
CA LEU A 285 0.83 -7.09 3.99
C LEU A 285 1.44 -7.97 2.89
N PRO A 286 1.94 -9.18 3.25
CA PRO A 286 2.39 -10.15 2.25
C PRO A 286 1.30 -10.43 1.22
N ALA A 287 1.70 -10.77 -0.02
CA ALA A 287 0.74 -11.16 -1.04
C ALA A 287 -0.23 -12.25 -0.53
N PRO A 288 -1.51 -12.15 -0.83
CA PRO A 288 -2.15 -11.28 -1.83
C PRO A 288 -2.49 -9.85 -1.36
N GLY A 289 -2.10 -9.43 -0.16
CA GLY A 289 -2.41 -8.10 0.38
C GLY A 289 -3.75 -8.01 1.12
N PHE A 290 -4.47 -9.15 1.26
CA PHE A 290 -5.77 -9.29 1.94
C PHE A 290 -5.64 -10.14 3.19
#